data_a4b8c2a0e5f09f0c3b9ed8511fc1ecbc
#
_entry.id   a4b8c2a0e5f09f0c3b9ed8511fc1ecbc
#
_cell.length_a   1.000
_cell.length_b   1.000
_cell.length_c   1.000
_cell.angle_alpha   90.00
_cell.angle_beta   90.00
_cell.angle_gamma   90.00
#
_symmetry.space_group_name_H-M   'P 1'
#
loop_
_entity.id
_entity.type
_entity.pdbx_description
1 polymer ?
#
loop_
_entity_poly.entity_id
_entity_poly.type
_entity_poly.pdbx_seq_one_letter_code
_entity_poly.pdbx_strand_id
1 'polypeptide(L)'
;YDEVLTGFRVSPAGWWGHEGRTVAPDLFTFGKVVGGGMPLAAIGGRAELLDLLAPVGPVYQAGTLSGNPLATAAGIATLRLADAGVYARVDAAAARLAAEVTAALATAGVPHVLQRAGSLFSVFWGLETPVRDYASAQRQDTGAYRAFFHTMLDAGVALPPSAYEAWFLSAVHDDAVLDRITAALPAAAQAAASSRS
;
A
#
# COMPACT_ATOMS: atom_id res chain seq x y z
N TYR A 1 -4.31 -0.03 -17.15
CA TYR A 1 -3.45 0.37 -16.01
C TYR A 1 -4.13 0.04 -14.69
N ASP A 2 -3.48 -0.77 -13.85
CA ASP A 2 -4.05 -1.20 -12.58
C ASP A 2 -3.72 -0.18 -11.47
N GLU A 3 -4.75 0.53 -11.02
CA GLU A 3 -4.72 1.45 -9.88
C GLU A 3 -5.55 0.93 -8.69
N VAL A 4 -5.84 -0.36 -8.65
CA VAL A 4 -6.63 -0.95 -7.54
C VAL A 4 -5.97 -0.72 -6.18
N LEU A 5 -4.63 -0.74 -6.12
CA LEU A 5 -3.85 -0.49 -4.92
C LEU A 5 -3.47 0.99 -4.75
N THR A 6 -3.07 1.62 -5.83
CA THR A 6 -2.41 2.94 -5.84
C THR A 6 -3.36 4.10 -6.09
N GLY A 7 -4.49 3.85 -6.77
CA GLY A 7 -5.49 4.86 -7.09
C GLY A 7 -6.08 5.51 -5.84
N PHE A 8 -6.06 6.84 -5.79
CA PHE A 8 -6.49 7.66 -4.65
C PHE A 8 -5.76 7.37 -3.32
N ARG A 9 -4.74 6.49 -3.36
CA ARG A 9 -3.89 6.16 -2.21
C ARG A 9 -2.61 6.98 -2.20
N VAL A 10 -1.85 6.93 -3.29
CA VAL A 10 -0.54 7.60 -3.38
C VAL A 10 -0.68 9.08 -3.75
N SER A 11 -1.72 9.42 -4.49
CA SER A 11 -2.09 10.79 -4.83
C SER A 11 -3.56 10.83 -5.31
N PRO A 12 -4.18 12.02 -5.45
CA PRO A 12 -5.49 12.15 -6.09
C PRO A 12 -5.52 11.62 -7.53
N ALA A 13 -4.36 11.62 -8.21
CA ALA A 13 -4.20 11.14 -9.59
C ALA A 13 -3.61 9.72 -9.68
N GLY A 14 -3.61 8.96 -8.57
CA GLY A 14 -3.04 7.63 -8.50
C GLY A 14 -1.53 7.60 -8.73
N TRP A 15 -1.00 6.42 -9.01
CA TRP A 15 0.43 6.25 -9.32
C TRP A 15 0.78 6.80 -10.69
N TRP A 16 -0.11 6.65 -11.68
CA TRP A 16 0.11 7.17 -13.02
C TRP A 16 0.35 8.69 -13.01
N GLY A 17 -0.49 9.44 -12.31
CA GLY A 17 -0.32 10.90 -12.18
C GLY A 17 0.83 11.28 -11.26
N HIS A 18 1.11 10.50 -10.21
CA HIS A 18 2.24 10.72 -9.30
C HIS A 18 3.60 10.60 -10.01
N GLU A 19 3.74 9.65 -10.93
CA GLU A 19 4.96 9.52 -11.76
C GLU A 19 5.05 10.55 -12.89
N GLY A 20 3.99 11.34 -13.13
CA GLY A 20 3.96 12.30 -14.23
C GLY A 20 4.01 11.64 -15.61
N ARG A 21 3.41 10.44 -15.76
CA ARG A 21 3.37 9.72 -17.04
C ARG A 21 2.57 10.49 -18.08
N THR A 22 3.11 10.58 -19.27
CA THR A 22 2.51 11.33 -20.38
C THR A 22 1.67 10.46 -21.32
N VAL A 23 1.92 9.15 -21.36
CA VAL A 23 1.17 8.21 -22.19
C VAL A 23 -0.03 7.70 -21.41
N ALA A 24 -1.23 8.13 -21.79
CA ALA A 24 -2.46 7.66 -21.18
C ALA A 24 -2.73 6.20 -21.55
N PRO A 25 -3.04 5.34 -20.59
CA PRO A 25 -3.54 4.01 -20.87
C PRO A 25 -4.96 4.06 -21.46
N ASP A 26 -5.35 3.01 -22.16
CA ASP A 26 -6.71 2.92 -22.70
C ASP A 26 -7.76 2.77 -21.61
N LEU A 27 -7.44 2.01 -20.56
CA LEU A 27 -8.31 1.75 -19.41
C LEU A 27 -7.52 1.83 -18.09
N PHE A 28 -8.21 2.31 -17.05
CA PHE A 28 -7.79 2.27 -15.66
C PHE A 28 -8.73 1.38 -14.86
N THR A 29 -8.21 0.65 -13.87
CA THR A 29 -9.01 -0.06 -12.88
C THR A 29 -8.74 0.49 -11.48
N PHE A 30 -9.79 0.70 -10.70
CA PHE A 30 -9.74 1.25 -9.35
C PHE A 30 -10.49 0.34 -8.37
N GLY A 31 -10.03 0.30 -7.13
CA GLY A 31 -10.64 -0.44 -6.05
C GLY A 31 -10.21 0.12 -4.68
N LYS A 32 -10.39 -0.66 -3.64
CA LYS A 32 -9.93 -0.33 -2.27
C LYS A 32 -10.34 1.08 -1.81
N VAL A 33 -9.45 2.08 -1.90
CA VAL A 33 -9.70 3.45 -1.41
C VAL A 33 -10.95 4.06 -2.04
N VAL A 34 -11.23 3.81 -3.31
CA VAL A 34 -12.41 4.33 -4.00
C VAL A 34 -13.72 3.94 -3.32
N GLY A 35 -13.74 2.81 -2.62
CA GLY A 35 -14.91 2.32 -1.88
C GLY A 35 -14.99 2.78 -0.42
N GLY A 36 -13.92 3.39 0.11
CA GLY A 36 -13.91 3.81 1.52
C GLY A 36 -14.14 2.68 2.51
N GLY A 37 -13.63 1.48 2.22
CA GLY A 37 -13.84 0.26 3.02
C GLY A 37 -15.07 -0.56 2.61
N MET A 38 -15.93 -0.04 1.75
CA MET A 38 -17.09 -0.77 1.20
C MET A 38 -16.75 -1.42 -0.15
N PRO A 39 -17.50 -2.46 -0.57
CA PRO A 39 -17.24 -3.18 -1.82
C PRO A 39 -17.60 -2.32 -3.04
N LEU A 40 -16.66 -1.52 -3.50
CA LEU A 40 -16.75 -0.71 -4.69
C LEU A 40 -15.47 -0.86 -5.52
N ALA A 41 -15.66 -1.01 -6.82
CA ALA A 41 -14.60 -0.92 -7.82
C ALA A 41 -15.07 -0.03 -8.96
N ALA A 42 -14.13 0.47 -9.75
CA ALA A 42 -14.44 1.30 -10.90
C ALA A 42 -13.48 0.97 -12.04
N ILE A 43 -13.97 1.13 -13.26
CA ILE A 43 -13.19 1.15 -14.47
C ILE A 43 -13.43 2.49 -15.16
N GLY A 44 -12.37 3.08 -15.69
CA GLY A 44 -12.42 4.32 -16.44
C GLY A 44 -11.48 4.27 -17.63
N GLY A 45 -11.66 5.16 -18.59
CA GLY A 45 -10.79 5.23 -19.75
C GLY A 45 -11.46 5.80 -20.99
N ARG A 46 -11.01 5.38 -22.14
CA ARG A 46 -11.46 5.88 -23.44
C ARG A 46 -12.96 5.60 -23.64
N ALA A 47 -13.72 6.63 -24.04
CA ALA A 47 -15.17 6.56 -24.21
C ALA A 47 -15.57 5.45 -25.20
N GLU A 48 -14.88 5.35 -26.33
CA GLU A 48 -15.16 4.34 -27.35
C GLU A 48 -14.99 2.89 -26.87
N LEU A 49 -14.22 2.66 -25.81
CA LEU A 49 -14.10 1.34 -25.18
C LEU A 49 -15.20 1.12 -24.15
N LEU A 50 -15.52 2.14 -23.36
CA LEU A 50 -16.58 2.04 -22.35
C LEU A 50 -17.98 2.00 -22.98
N ASP A 51 -18.18 2.62 -24.14
CA ASP A 51 -19.43 2.56 -24.91
C ASP A 51 -19.73 1.16 -25.48
N LEU A 52 -18.76 0.24 -25.45
CA LEU A 52 -19.02 -1.17 -25.74
C LEU A 52 -19.81 -1.88 -24.64
N LEU A 53 -19.86 -1.31 -23.43
CA LEU A 53 -20.62 -1.89 -22.32
C LEU A 53 -22.12 -1.67 -22.50
N ALA A 54 -22.91 -2.68 -22.10
CA ALA A 54 -24.37 -2.56 -22.03
C ALA A 54 -24.78 -1.46 -21.04
N PRO A 55 -25.85 -0.68 -21.31
CA PRO A 55 -26.83 -0.86 -22.40
C PRO A 55 -26.45 -0.19 -23.71
N VAL A 56 -25.36 0.57 -23.77
CA VAL A 56 -24.92 1.30 -24.98
C VAL A 56 -24.37 0.32 -26.01
N GLY A 57 -23.48 -0.58 -25.63
CA GLY A 57 -22.87 -1.58 -26.47
C GLY A 57 -23.28 -3.02 -26.15
N PRO A 58 -22.70 -3.99 -26.88
CA PRO A 58 -23.10 -5.40 -26.79
C PRO A 58 -22.42 -6.15 -25.62
N VAL A 59 -21.44 -5.57 -24.94
CA VAL A 59 -20.69 -6.26 -23.90
C VAL A 59 -21.45 -6.23 -22.57
N TYR A 60 -21.93 -7.38 -22.14
CA TYR A 60 -22.64 -7.50 -20.87
C TYR A 60 -21.66 -7.51 -19.69
N GLN A 61 -21.96 -6.69 -18.69
CA GLN A 61 -21.30 -6.68 -17.39
C GLN A 61 -22.36 -6.49 -16.32
N ALA A 62 -22.31 -7.32 -15.27
CA ALA A 62 -23.19 -7.21 -14.12
C ALA A 62 -22.51 -7.73 -12.86
N GLY A 63 -22.95 -7.21 -11.72
CA GLY A 63 -22.58 -7.68 -10.40
C GLY A 63 -23.60 -7.24 -9.38
N THR A 64 -24.03 -8.14 -8.50
CA THR A 64 -25.08 -7.87 -7.51
C THR A 64 -24.83 -6.63 -6.67
N LEU A 65 -23.56 -6.37 -6.31
CA LEU A 65 -23.16 -5.22 -5.50
C LEU A 65 -22.68 -4.03 -6.33
N SER A 66 -22.66 -4.13 -7.68
CA SER A 66 -22.19 -3.04 -8.54
C SER A 66 -23.06 -1.80 -8.36
N GLY A 67 -22.42 -0.66 -8.05
CA GLY A 67 -23.08 0.63 -7.89
C GLY A 67 -24.07 0.69 -6.70
N ASN A 68 -23.95 -0.19 -5.71
CA ASN A 68 -24.87 -0.13 -4.56
C ASN A 68 -24.71 1.20 -3.81
N PRO A 69 -25.83 1.78 -3.30
CA PRO A 69 -25.84 3.14 -2.76
C PRO A 69 -25.00 3.32 -1.50
N LEU A 70 -24.82 2.29 -0.69
CA LEU A 70 -23.98 2.37 0.51
C LEU A 70 -22.51 2.51 0.15
N ALA A 71 -22.01 1.67 -0.77
CA ALA A 71 -20.62 1.72 -1.20
C ALA A 71 -20.30 2.99 -1.99
N THR A 72 -21.21 3.46 -2.85
CA THR A 72 -21.03 4.73 -3.57
C THR A 72 -21.05 5.93 -2.62
N ALA A 73 -21.92 5.96 -1.63
CA ALA A 73 -21.93 7.02 -0.61
C ALA A 73 -20.64 7.03 0.22
N ALA A 74 -20.15 5.85 0.64
CA ALA A 74 -18.89 5.72 1.36
C ALA A 74 -17.70 6.19 0.51
N GLY A 75 -17.65 5.79 -0.76
CA GLY A 75 -16.62 6.23 -1.71
C GLY A 75 -16.61 7.75 -1.89
N ILE A 76 -17.78 8.36 -2.12
CA ILE A 76 -17.92 9.82 -2.24
C ILE A 76 -17.41 10.52 -0.97
N ALA A 77 -17.81 10.05 0.22
CA ALA A 77 -17.38 10.63 1.48
C ALA A 77 -15.85 10.53 1.64
N THR A 78 -15.28 9.36 1.37
CA THR A 78 -13.83 9.13 1.45
C THR A 78 -13.04 10.03 0.51
N LEU A 79 -13.44 10.12 -0.76
CA LEU A 79 -12.74 10.94 -1.75
C LEU A 79 -12.85 12.43 -1.45
N ARG A 80 -13.96 12.89 -0.88
CA ARG A 80 -14.11 14.28 -0.44
C ARG A 80 -13.23 14.63 0.76
N LEU A 81 -12.97 13.67 1.64
CA LEU A 81 -12.10 13.87 2.82
C LEU A 81 -10.61 13.73 2.47
N ALA A 82 -10.27 13.08 1.37
CA ALA A 82 -8.89 12.88 0.92
C ALA A 82 -8.33 14.14 0.26
N ASP A 83 -8.17 15.20 1.05
CA ASP A 83 -7.58 16.48 0.64
C ASP A 83 -6.04 16.44 0.62
N ALA A 84 -5.43 17.55 0.18
CA ALA A 84 -3.97 17.68 0.13
C ALA A 84 -3.32 17.53 1.52
N GLY A 85 -4.00 17.95 2.58
CA GLY A 85 -3.51 17.80 3.96
C GLY A 85 -3.49 16.35 4.41
N VAL A 86 -4.47 15.54 3.99
CA VAL A 86 -4.48 14.08 4.26
C VAL A 86 -3.30 13.41 3.56
N TYR A 87 -3.07 13.67 2.28
CA TYR A 87 -1.93 13.10 1.54
C TYR A 87 -0.61 13.49 2.18
N ALA A 88 -0.42 14.77 2.51
CA ALA A 88 0.81 15.25 3.14
C ALA A 88 1.08 14.55 4.49
N ARG A 89 0.06 14.36 5.33
CA ARG A 89 0.20 13.64 6.60
C ARG A 89 0.57 12.18 6.40
N VAL A 90 -0.09 11.48 5.49
CA VAL A 90 0.19 10.06 5.21
C VAL A 90 1.59 9.87 4.63
N ASP A 91 2.02 10.76 3.73
CA ASP A 91 3.37 10.73 3.16
C ASP A 91 4.45 10.99 4.21
N ALA A 92 4.25 11.96 5.10
CA ALA A 92 5.17 12.25 6.20
C ALA A 92 5.26 11.08 7.19
N ALA A 93 4.13 10.49 7.59
CA ALA A 93 4.07 9.34 8.46
C ALA A 93 4.78 8.12 7.84
N ALA A 94 4.54 7.84 6.57
CA ALA A 94 5.19 6.75 5.85
C ALA A 94 6.70 6.98 5.68
N ALA A 95 7.11 8.22 5.41
CA ALA A 95 8.54 8.56 5.33
C ALA A 95 9.26 8.36 6.66
N ARG A 96 8.65 8.83 7.77
CA ARG A 96 9.18 8.64 9.11
C ARG A 96 9.31 7.15 9.45
N LEU A 97 8.23 6.39 9.33
CA LEU A 97 8.24 4.97 9.69
C LEU A 97 9.23 4.17 8.83
N ALA A 98 9.30 4.44 7.53
CA ALA A 98 10.27 3.79 6.64
C ALA A 98 11.73 4.04 7.08
N ALA A 99 12.05 5.27 7.47
CA ALA A 99 13.38 5.63 7.97
C ALA A 99 13.69 4.91 9.30
N GLU A 100 12.75 4.89 10.25
CA GLU A 100 12.91 4.23 11.56
C GLU A 100 13.08 2.71 11.41
N VAL A 101 12.30 2.07 10.56
CA VAL A 101 12.44 0.62 10.26
C VAL A 101 13.82 0.33 9.67
N THR A 102 14.24 1.11 8.67
CA THR A 102 15.56 0.97 8.06
C THR A 102 16.68 1.14 9.09
N ALA A 103 16.59 2.15 9.95
CA ALA A 103 17.60 2.40 10.99
C ALA A 103 17.66 1.26 12.02
N ALA A 104 16.51 0.73 12.45
CA ALA A 104 16.45 -0.39 13.39
C ALA A 104 17.05 -1.67 12.80
N LEU A 105 16.69 -2.02 11.57
CA LEU A 105 17.22 -3.19 10.86
C LEU A 105 18.73 -3.06 10.60
N ALA A 106 19.20 -1.90 10.17
CA ALA A 106 20.63 -1.63 9.98
C ALA A 106 21.41 -1.77 11.29
N THR A 107 20.88 -1.22 12.39
CA THR A 107 21.50 -1.33 13.72
C THR A 107 21.60 -2.78 14.20
N ALA A 108 20.61 -3.60 13.90
CA ALA A 108 20.59 -5.02 14.22
C ALA A 108 21.41 -5.89 13.22
N GLY A 109 21.97 -5.31 12.17
CA GLY A 109 22.76 -6.01 11.15
C GLY A 109 21.89 -6.90 10.23
N VAL A 110 20.62 -6.57 10.06
CA VAL A 110 19.72 -7.28 9.12
C VAL A 110 19.81 -6.66 7.75
N PRO A 111 20.37 -7.36 6.73
CA PRO A 111 20.34 -6.88 5.35
C PRO A 111 18.90 -6.74 4.87
N HIS A 112 18.61 -5.63 4.23
CA HIS A 112 17.27 -5.34 3.73
C HIS A 112 17.30 -4.29 2.63
N VAL A 113 16.28 -4.31 1.80
CA VAL A 113 16.01 -3.25 0.83
C VAL A 113 14.61 -2.71 1.10
N LEU A 114 14.49 -1.41 1.30
CA LEU A 114 13.20 -0.73 1.41
C LEU A 114 12.89 -0.04 0.08
N GLN A 115 11.74 -0.34 -0.50
CA GLN A 115 11.25 0.31 -1.72
C GLN A 115 9.93 1.01 -1.46
N ARG A 116 9.77 2.21 -2.02
CA ARG A 116 8.61 3.08 -1.81
C ARG A 116 7.88 3.39 -3.11
N ALA A 117 6.56 3.57 -2.99
CA ALA A 117 5.68 4.09 -4.02
C ALA A 117 4.75 5.13 -3.36
N GLY A 118 5.19 6.40 -3.32
CA GLY A 118 4.52 7.43 -2.53
C GLY A 118 4.50 7.08 -1.03
N SER A 119 3.31 7.01 -0.45
CA SER A 119 3.09 6.61 0.95
C SER A 119 3.13 5.11 1.20
N LEU A 120 3.22 4.28 0.16
CA LEU A 120 3.38 2.84 0.28
C LEU A 120 4.84 2.47 0.35
N PHE A 121 5.18 1.46 1.14
CA PHE A 121 6.53 0.88 1.11
C PHE A 121 6.49 -0.61 1.44
N SER A 122 7.52 -1.31 0.97
CA SER A 122 7.79 -2.70 1.32
C SER A 122 9.24 -2.85 1.77
N VAL A 123 9.46 -3.74 2.73
CA VAL A 123 10.79 -4.14 3.17
C VAL A 123 11.06 -5.53 2.63
N PHE A 124 12.15 -5.68 1.88
CA PHE A 124 12.61 -6.95 1.34
C PHE A 124 13.79 -7.45 2.18
N TRP A 125 13.59 -8.53 2.87
CA TRP A 125 14.44 -9.07 3.93
C TRP A 125 15.60 -9.89 3.37
N GLY A 126 16.79 -9.72 3.92
CA GLY A 126 17.98 -10.49 3.51
C GLY A 126 18.55 -10.10 2.14
N LEU A 127 18.05 -9.05 1.51
CA LEU A 127 18.50 -8.58 0.20
C LEU A 127 19.31 -7.29 0.32
N GLU A 128 20.23 -7.11 -0.63
CA GLU A 128 21.10 -5.93 -0.75
C GLU A 128 20.87 -5.15 -2.05
N THR A 129 20.09 -5.71 -2.96
CA THR A 129 19.79 -5.11 -4.27
C THR A 129 18.30 -4.90 -4.45
N PRO A 130 17.88 -3.83 -5.16
CA PRO A 130 16.47 -3.56 -5.42
C PRO A 130 15.75 -4.74 -6.09
N VAL A 131 14.54 -5.00 -5.61
CA VAL A 131 13.62 -6.00 -6.19
C VAL A 131 12.94 -5.41 -7.41
N ARG A 132 12.94 -6.15 -8.53
CA ARG A 132 12.40 -5.68 -9.80
C ARG A 132 11.34 -6.61 -10.39
N ASP A 133 11.26 -7.83 -9.89
CA ASP A 133 10.35 -8.88 -10.36
C ASP A 133 10.01 -9.86 -9.22
N TYR A 134 9.06 -10.74 -9.48
CA TYR A 134 8.62 -11.72 -8.50
C TYR A 134 9.73 -12.70 -8.12
N ALA A 135 10.55 -13.13 -9.07
CA ALA A 135 11.66 -14.04 -8.80
C ALA A 135 12.70 -13.43 -7.84
N SER A 136 13.00 -12.14 -8.00
CA SER A 136 13.86 -11.42 -7.04
C SER A 136 13.20 -11.24 -5.68
N ALA A 137 11.87 -10.99 -5.63
CA ALA A 137 11.14 -10.90 -4.38
C ALA A 137 11.14 -12.23 -3.60
N GLN A 138 11.05 -13.38 -4.29
CA GLN A 138 11.05 -14.71 -3.67
C GLN A 138 12.37 -15.06 -2.98
N ARG A 139 13.47 -14.36 -3.25
CA ARG A 139 14.76 -14.58 -2.59
C ARG A 139 14.86 -13.97 -1.20
N GLN A 140 13.86 -13.24 -0.76
CA GLN A 140 13.90 -12.61 0.56
C GLN A 140 13.84 -13.65 1.69
N ASP A 141 14.42 -13.28 2.83
CA ASP A 141 14.41 -14.08 4.06
C ASP A 141 13.06 -13.92 4.78
N THR A 142 12.12 -14.81 4.46
CA THR A 142 10.80 -14.82 5.11
C THR A 142 10.85 -15.28 6.57
N GLY A 143 11.93 -15.96 6.98
CA GLY A 143 12.18 -16.35 8.38
C GLY A 143 12.46 -15.12 9.25
N ALA A 144 13.34 -14.23 8.77
CA ALA A 144 13.62 -12.97 9.43
C ALA A 144 12.36 -12.11 9.56
N TYR A 145 11.54 -12.01 8.50
CA TYR A 145 10.26 -11.32 8.58
C TYR A 145 9.32 -11.94 9.61
N ARG A 146 9.21 -13.26 9.65
CA ARG A 146 8.35 -13.95 10.61
C ARG A 146 8.71 -13.61 12.05
N ALA A 147 10.01 -13.62 12.40
CA ALA A 147 10.47 -13.26 13.73
C ALA A 147 10.16 -11.80 14.06
N PHE A 148 10.42 -10.90 13.12
CA PHE A 148 10.08 -9.49 13.23
C PHE A 148 8.58 -9.29 13.44
N PHE A 149 7.75 -9.89 12.59
CA PHE A 149 6.29 -9.79 12.63
C PHE A 149 5.72 -10.20 14.00
N HIS A 150 6.10 -11.37 14.51
CA HIS A 150 5.58 -11.85 15.79
C HIS A 150 6.02 -10.96 16.96
N THR A 151 7.25 -10.47 16.96
CA THR A 151 7.73 -9.55 18.01
C THR A 151 6.96 -8.22 17.97
N MET A 152 6.68 -7.68 16.79
CA MET A 152 5.84 -6.49 16.63
C MET A 152 4.41 -6.75 17.10
N LEU A 153 3.84 -7.92 16.75
CA LEU A 153 2.49 -8.30 17.15
C LEU A 153 2.36 -8.43 18.66
N ASP A 154 3.34 -9.06 19.32
CA ASP A 154 3.39 -9.20 20.78
C ASP A 154 3.51 -7.83 21.48
N ALA A 155 4.12 -6.86 20.81
CA ALA A 155 4.17 -5.46 21.25
C ALA A 155 2.88 -4.66 20.93
N GLY A 156 1.86 -5.30 20.36
CA GLY A 156 0.57 -4.69 20.02
C GLY A 156 0.58 -3.94 18.67
N VAL A 157 1.53 -4.24 17.79
CA VAL A 157 1.63 -3.65 16.45
C VAL A 157 1.33 -4.72 15.40
N ALA A 158 0.17 -4.62 14.77
CA ALA A 158 -0.25 -5.53 13.69
C ALA A 158 0.34 -5.05 12.36
N LEU A 159 1.27 -5.84 11.82
CA LEU A 159 1.84 -5.66 10.49
C LEU A 159 1.11 -6.53 9.45
N PRO A 160 1.35 -6.32 8.14
CA PRO A 160 0.91 -7.27 7.13
C PRO A 160 1.44 -8.68 7.44
N PRO A 161 0.61 -9.74 7.35
CA PRO A 161 1.03 -11.09 7.76
C PRO A 161 2.04 -11.74 6.81
N SER A 162 2.22 -11.19 5.61
CA SER A 162 3.15 -11.69 4.59
C SER A 162 4.26 -10.69 4.30
N ALA A 163 5.49 -11.19 4.16
CA ALA A 163 6.64 -10.40 3.73
C ALA A 163 6.51 -9.83 2.29
N TYR A 164 5.54 -10.31 1.53
CA TYR A 164 5.29 -9.87 0.14
C TYR A 164 4.30 -8.71 0.05
N GLU A 165 3.79 -8.23 1.17
CA GLU A 165 2.79 -7.18 1.19
C GLU A 165 3.42 -5.80 1.38
N ALA A 166 2.74 -4.79 0.83
CA ALA A 166 3.08 -3.40 1.10
C ALA A 166 2.53 -2.95 2.46
N TRP A 167 3.25 -2.06 3.12
CA TRP A 167 2.81 -1.43 4.37
C TRP A 167 2.02 -0.17 4.04
N PHE A 168 0.93 0.00 4.77
CA PHE A 168 -0.03 1.09 4.60
C PHE A 168 -0.18 1.86 5.91
N LEU A 169 -0.10 3.19 5.80
CA LEU A 169 -0.48 4.09 6.88
C LEU A 169 -1.74 4.85 6.51
N SER A 170 -2.34 5.48 7.48
CA SER A 170 -3.49 6.36 7.31
C SER A 170 -3.25 7.68 8.03
N ALA A 171 -4.10 8.67 7.76
CA ALA A 171 -3.98 10.00 8.36
C ALA A 171 -4.22 10.05 9.88
N VAL A 172 -4.68 8.93 10.48
CA VAL A 172 -4.84 8.79 11.94
C VAL A 172 -3.63 8.14 12.63
N HIS A 173 -2.58 7.79 11.89
CA HIS A 173 -1.28 7.47 12.47
C HIS A 173 -0.57 8.78 12.83
N ASP A 174 -0.97 9.34 13.96
CA ASP A 174 -0.35 10.53 14.54
C ASP A 174 1.01 10.20 15.18
N ASP A 175 1.67 11.23 15.72
CA ASP A 175 2.99 11.04 16.34
C ASP A 175 2.95 10.05 17.51
N ALA A 176 1.90 10.05 18.31
CA ALA A 176 1.78 9.12 19.45
C ALA A 176 1.66 7.66 18.98
N VAL A 177 0.91 7.42 17.91
CA VAL A 177 0.81 6.09 17.29
C VAL A 177 2.15 5.68 16.66
N LEU A 178 2.81 6.58 15.94
CA LEU A 178 4.11 6.30 15.35
C LEU A 178 5.17 6.03 16.42
N ASP A 179 5.19 6.78 17.53
CA ASP A 179 6.11 6.56 18.64
C ASP A 179 5.94 5.16 19.27
N ARG A 180 4.70 4.70 19.40
CA ARG A 180 4.43 3.32 19.88
C ARG A 180 4.95 2.26 18.92
N ILE A 181 4.78 2.47 17.62
CA ILE A 181 5.29 1.54 16.59
C ILE A 181 6.82 1.52 16.63
N THR A 182 7.46 2.69 16.62
CA THR A 182 8.92 2.80 16.57
C THR A 182 9.58 2.29 17.84
N ALA A 183 8.94 2.40 18.99
CA ALA A 183 9.45 1.84 20.26
C ALA A 183 9.61 0.31 20.22
N ALA A 184 8.82 -0.41 19.43
CA ALA A 184 8.90 -1.85 19.28
C ALA A 184 9.98 -2.32 18.26
N LEU A 185 10.42 -1.45 17.36
CA LEU A 185 11.32 -1.79 16.27
C LEU A 185 12.67 -2.39 16.71
N PRO A 186 13.37 -1.88 17.73
CA PRO A 186 14.67 -2.43 18.13
C PRO A 186 14.59 -3.92 18.54
N ALA A 187 13.61 -4.30 19.34
CA ALA A 187 13.41 -5.69 19.76
C ALA A 187 13.04 -6.59 18.57
N ALA A 188 12.16 -6.11 17.70
CA ALA A 188 11.75 -6.85 16.50
C ALA A 188 12.91 -7.03 15.51
N ALA A 189 13.73 -6.00 15.30
CA ALA A 189 14.92 -6.07 14.44
C ALA A 189 15.95 -7.07 15.00
N GLN A 190 16.15 -7.10 16.32
CA GLN A 190 17.04 -8.06 16.96
C GLN A 190 16.52 -9.50 16.84
N ALA A 191 15.20 -9.73 16.93
CA ALA A 191 14.59 -11.02 16.71
C ALA A 191 14.79 -11.49 15.25
N ALA A 192 14.63 -10.59 14.28
CA ALA A 192 14.93 -10.89 12.88
C ALA A 192 16.39 -11.25 12.65
N ALA A 193 17.32 -10.55 13.27
CA ALA A 193 18.76 -10.87 13.18
C ALA A 193 19.08 -12.28 13.73
N SER A 194 18.47 -12.63 14.88
CA SER A 194 18.68 -13.91 15.56
C SER A 194 18.08 -15.12 14.83
N SER A 195 17.09 -14.91 13.96
CA SER A 195 16.43 -15.98 13.19
C SER A 195 17.20 -16.43 11.95
N ARG A 196 18.32 -15.79 11.64
CA ARG A 196 19.15 -15.99 10.44
C ARG A 196 20.30 -17.01 10.65
N SER A 197 20.28 -17.75 11.71
CA SER A 197 21.28 -18.80 12.04
C SER A 197 21.06 -20.11 11.26
#